data_c0cba48b191511d3437e05f7741703a9
#
_entry.id   c0cba48b191511d3437e05f7741703a9
#
_cell.length_a   1.000
_cell.length_b   1.000
_cell.length_c   1.000
_cell.angle_alpha   90.00
_cell.angle_beta   90.00
_cell.angle_gamma   90.00
#
_symmetry.space_group_name_H-M   'P 1'
#
loop_
_entity.id
_entity.type
_entity.pdbx_description
1 polymer ?
#
loop_
_entity_poly.entity_id
_entity_poly.type
_entity_poly.pdbx_seq_one_letter_code
_entity_poly.pdbx_strand_id
1 'polypeptide(L)'
;VTFSSPESISEAIKICHSNSIKVAVGNPPMDVALSGGWGVTCGFLDELLARGIDYVEISCIARAIDDGDLEKVILAAKQRNIDVIIEVGVEFAHSQSEDGNLFIERRIQQAKLALQAGAKMILVESEGLTENRNGQAYRWDVIDRIASNFPTEQLMFEADDQDVLSRYIDVFG
;
A
#
# COMPACT_ATOMS: atom_id res chain seq x y z
N VAL A 1 -3.27 -4.25 -22.27
CA VAL A 1 -3.50 -4.83 -20.92
C VAL A 1 -4.21 -6.16 -21.12
N THR A 2 -3.52 -7.25 -20.81
CA THR A 2 -4.11 -8.60 -20.92
C THR A 2 -4.78 -8.89 -19.57
N PHE A 3 -6.12 -8.92 -19.58
CA PHE A 3 -6.86 -9.34 -18.38
C PHE A 3 -6.77 -10.88 -18.27
N SER A 4 -6.27 -11.36 -17.15
CA SER A 4 -6.29 -12.79 -16.84
C SER A 4 -7.74 -13.25 -16.61
N SER A 5 -8.07 -14.46 -17.06
CA SER A 5 -9.39 -15.02 -16.76
C SER A 5 -9.52 -15.31 -15.24
N PRO A 6 -10.75 -15.34 -14.71
CA PRO A 6 -10.97 -15.73 -13.31
C PRO A 6 -10.34 -17.08 -12.94
N GLU A 7 -10.34 -18.04 -13.89
CA GLU A 7 -9.73 -19.37 -13.73
C GLU A 7 -8.21 -19.25 -13.61
N SER A 8 -7.56 -18.43 -14.44
CA SER A 8 -6.10 -18.20 -14.40
C SER A 8 -5.69 -17.55 -13.10
N ILE A 9 -6.47 -16.60 -12.59
CA ILE A 9 -6.22 -15.95 -11.29
C ILE A 9 -6.33 -16.98 -10.16
N SER A 10 -7.39 -17.79 -10.16
CA SER A 10 -7.60 -18.84 -9.15
C SER A 10 -6.47 -19.87 -9.15
N GLU A 11 -5.97 -20.25 -10.33
CA GLU A 11 -4.84 -21.18 -10.45
C GLU A 11 -3.55 -20.54 -9.92
N ALA A 12 -3.28 -19.27 -10.26
CA ALA A 12 -2.11 -18.55 -9.74
C ALA A 12 -2.12 -18.48 -8.21
N ILE A 13 -3.27 -18.16 -7.59
CA ILE A 13 -3.42 -18.14 -6.13
C ILE A 13 -3.10 -19.52 -5.53
N LYS A 14 -3.63 -20.61 -6.10
CA LYS A 14 -3.34 -21.97 -5.64
C LYS A 14 -1.84 -22.30 -5.72
N ILE A 15 -1.17 -21.92 -6.82
CA ILE A 15 0.26 -22.12 -6.99
C ILE A 15 1.03 -21.34 -5.92
N CYS A 16 0.70 -20.09 -5.67
CA CYS A 16 1.31 -19.30 -4.60
C CYS A 16 1.15 -19.99 -3.24
N HIS A 17 -0.06 -20.34 -2.87
CA HIS A 17 -0.34 -20.97 -1.57
C HIS A 17 0.35 -22.33 -1.42
N SER A 18 0.42 -23.16 -2.48
CA SER A 18 1.13 -24.45 -2.44
C SER A 18 2.64 -24.30 -2.21
N ASN A 19 3.18 -23.09 -2.46
CA ASN A 19 4.57 -22.74 -2.20
C ASN A 19 4.74 -21.82 -0.97
N SER A 20 3.73 -21.72 -0.13
CA SER A 20 3.71 -20.83 1.07
C SER A 20 3.91 -19.34 0.74
N ILE A 21 3.53 -18.92 -0.46
CA ILE A 21 3.58 -17.54 -0.90
C ILE A 21 2.20 -16.91 -0.67
N LYS A 22 2.18 -15.77 0.01
CA LYS A 22 0.98 -14.97 0.25
C LYS A 22 0.63 -14.13 -0.97
N VAL A 23 -0.65 -13.87 -1.16
CA VAL A 23 -1.16 -13.12 -2.31
C VAL A 23 -1.81 -11.82 -1.85
N ALA A 24 -1.37 -10.71 -2.44
CA ALA A 24 -1.93 -9.38 -2.23
C ALA A 24 -2.73 -8.89 -3.43
N VAL A 25 -3.72 -8.05 -3.17
CA VAL A 25 -4.39 -7.22 -4.18
C VAL A 25 -4.00 -5.78 -3.97
N GLY A 26 -3.49 -5.14 -5.02
CA GLY A 26 -3.09 -3.74 -5.02
C GLY A 26 -4.25 -2.77 -4.81
N ASN A 27 -3.92 -1.50 -4.59
CA ASN A 27 -4.87 -0.47 -4.17
C ASN A 27 -6.00 -0.12 -5.16
N PRO A 28 -5.82 -0.08 -6.52
CA PRO A 28 -6.85 0.46 -7.41
C PRO A 28 -8.23 -0.21 -7.29
N PRO A 29 -8.37 -1.55 -7.16
CA PRO A 29 -9.65 -2.18 -6.91
C PRO A 29 -10.27 -1.76 -5.56
N MET A 30 -9.45 -1.54 -4.53
CA MET A 30 -9.93 -1.10 -3.23
C MET A 30 -10.45 0.34 -3.28
N ASP A 31 -9.79 1.23 -4.01
CA ASP A 31 -10.24 2.61 -4.23
C ASP A 31 -11.60 2.67 -4.95
N VAL A 32 -11.79 1.81 -5.95
CA VAL A 32 -13.10 1.65 -6.62
C VAL A 32 -14.16 1.19 -5.62
N ALA A 33 -13.86 0.20 -4.80
CA ALA A 33 -14.79 -0.32 -3.81
C ALA A 33 -15.17 0.74 -2.76
N LEU A 34 -14.19 1.48 -2.24
CA LEU A 34 -14.41 2.59 -1.31
C LEU A 34 -15.26 3.70 -1.93
N SER A 35 -15.04 4.00 -3.22
CA SER A 35 -15.83 4.99 -3.95
C SER A 35 -17.28 4.58 -4.15
N GLY A 36 -17.55 3.28 -4.21
CA GLY A 36 -18.90 2.71 -4.29
C GLY A 36 -19.67 2.71 -2.97
N GLY A 37 -19.02 3.09 -1.86
CA GLY A 37 -19.59 3.14 -0.52
C GLY A 37 -19.47 1.84 0.25
N TRP A 38 -19.87 1.88 1.54
CA TRP A 38 -19.58 0.85 2.50
C TRP A 38 -20.09 -0.56 2.11
N GLY A 39 -21.26 -0.65 1.52
CA GLY A 39 -21.81 -1.95 1.07
C GLY A 39 -20.97 -2.59 -0.04
N VAL A 40 -20.48 -1.77 -0.98
CA VAL A 40 -19.58 -2.23 -2.06
C VAL A 40 -18.24 -2.65 -1.48
N THR A 41 -17.70 -1.87 -0.54
CA THR A 41 -16.44 -2.18 0.16
C THR A 41 -16.52 -3.53 0.88
N CYS A 42 -17.58 -3.77 1.65
CA CYS A 42 -17.77 -5.06 2.33
C CYS A 42 -17.90 -6.21 1.33
N GLY A 43 -18.68 -6.05 0.26
CA GLY A 43 -18.82 -7.06 -0.78
C GLY A 43 -17.53 -7.37 -1.50
N PHE A 44 -16.68 -6.37 -1.73
CA PHE A 44 -15.34 -6.55 -2.29
C PHE A 44 -14.43 -7.36 -1.35
N LEU A 45 -14.40 -7.03 -0.05
CA LEU A 45 -13.64 -7.80 0.93
C LEU A 45 -14.14 -9.25 1.06
N ASP A 46 -15.46 -9.49 0.97
CA ASP A 46 -16.02 -10.83 0.95
C ASP A 46 -15.57 -11.62 -0.29
N GLU A 47 -15.47 -10.97 -1.46
CA GLU A 47 -14.94 -11.57 -2.68
C GLU A 47 -13.44 -11.89 -2.58
N LEU A 48 -12.63 -11.00 -1.98
CA LEU A 48 -11.21 -11.26 -1.72
C LEU A 48 -11.03 -12.50 -0.84
N LEU A 49 -11.80 -12.60 0.23
CA LEU A 49 -11.80 -13.78 1.11
C LEU A 49 -12.17 -15.05 0.35
N ALA A 50 -13.24 -15.02 -0.45
CA ALA A 50 -13.69 -16.16 -1.23
C ALA A 50 -12.66 -16.66 -2.26
N ARG A 51 -11.82 -15.75 -2.77
CA ARG A 51 -10.73 -16.08 -3.69
C ARG A 51 -9.45 -16.54 -2.98
N GLY A 52 -9.37 -16.42 -1.67
CA GLY A 52 -8.17 -16.76 -0.90
C GLY A 52 -7.07 -15.71 -0.96
N ILE A 53 -7.43 -14.45 -1.11
CA ILE A 53 -6.48 -13.32 -1.02
C ILE A 53 -6.08 -13.12 0.44
N ASP A 54 -4.78 -12.98 0.69
CA ASP A 54 -4.22 -12.83 2.03
C ASP A 54 -4.09 -11.38 2.46
N TYR A 55 -3.81 -10.48 1.51
CA TYR A 55 -3.56 -9.05 1.76
C TYR A 55 -4.35 -8.17 0.82
N VAL A 56 -4.74 -7.01 1.32
CA VAL A 56 -5.28 -5.91 0.51
C VAL A 56 -4.48 -4.64 0.79
N GLU A 57 -4.11 -3.92 -0.26
CA GLU A 57 -3.49 -2.60 -0.16
C GLU A 57 -4.56 -1.52 -0.06
N ILE A 58 -4.31 -0.55 0.81
CA ILE A 58 -5.11 0.68 0.94
C ILE A 58 -4.17 1.85 0.75
N SER A 59 -4.40 2.62 -0.30
CA SER A 59 -3.62 3.83 -0.57
C SER A 59 -4.15 5.01 0.22
N CYS A 60 -3.24 5.71 0.86
CA CYS A 60 -3.51 7.04 1.40
C CYS A 60 -3.05 8.14 0.45
N ILE A 61 -2.55 7.81 -0.74
CA ILE A 61 -1.95 8.74 -1.71
C ILE A 61 -2.99 9.21 -2.72
N ALA A 62 -3.55 8.28 -3.50
CA ALA A 62 -4.43 8.59 -4.62
C ALA A 62 -5.82 9.08 -4.19
N ARG A 63 -6.24 8.77 -2.98
CA ARG A 63 -7.52 9.17 -2.41
C ARG A 63 -7.36 9.67 -0.98
N ALA A 64 -7.95 10.84 -0.71
CA ALA A 64 -8.13 11.28 0.66
C ALA A 64 -9.14 10.37 1.36
N ILE A 65 -8.66 9.52 2.26
CA ILE A 65 -9.47 8.73 3.18
C ILE A 65 -9.38 9.38 4.57
N ASP A 66 -10.50 9.56 5.24
CA ASP A 66 -10.47 10.05 6.61
C ASP A 66 -10.05 8.93 7.59
N ASP A 67 -9.61 9.33 8.78
CA ASP A 67 -9.03 8.40 9.76
C ASP A 67 -10.06 7.38 10.27
N GLY A 68 -11.34 7.79 10.38
CA GLY A 68 -12.41 6.91 10.83
C GLY A 68 -12.78 5.85 9.77
N ASP A 69 -12.82 6.25 8.51
CA ASP A 69 -13.05 5.32 7.40
C ASP A 69 -11.85 4.39 7.21
N LEU A 70 -10.62 4.88 7.37
CA LEU A 70 -9.42 4.06 7.33
C LEU A 70 -9.44 2.98 8.42
N GLU A 71 -9.68 3.35 9.66
CA GLU A 71 -9.80 2.40 10.77
C GLU A 71 -10.90 1.38 10.51
N LYS A 72 -12.06 1.83 10.08
CA LYS A 72 -13.23 0.98 9.81
C LYS A 72 -12.95 -0.06 8.74
N VAL A 73 -12.27 0.30 7.65
CA VAL A 73 -11.95 -0.63 6.57
C VAL A 73 -10.89 -1.64 6.99
N ILE A 74 -9.88 -1.22 7.77
CA ILE A 74 -8.87 -2.12 8.32
C ILE A 74 -9.53 -3.16 9.22
N LEU A 75 -10.40 -2.74 10.13
CA LEU A 75 -11.13 -3.66 11.01
C LEU A 75 -12.01 -4.63 10.23
N ALA A 76 -12.68 -4.17 9.17
CA ALA A 76 -13.50 -5.03 8.32
C ALA A 76 -12.70 -6.08 7.54
N ALA A 77 -11.50 -5.73 7.05
CA ALA A 77 -10.58 -6.68 6.42
C ALA A 77 -10.09 -7.73 7.44
N LYS A 78 -9.68 -7.30 8.62
CA LYS A 78 -9.25 -8.19 9.71
C LYS A 78 -10.33 -9.18 10.15
N GLN A 79 -11.60 -8.75 10.24
CA GLN A 79 -12.72 -9.65 10.55
C GLN A 79 -12.87 -10.78 9.52
N ARG A 80 -12.31 -10.61 8.33
CA ARG A 80 -12.27 -11.58 7.24
C ARG A 80 -10.94 -12.34 7.14
N ASN A 81 -10.04 -12.16 8.10
CA ASN A 81 -8.67 -12.68 8.06
C ASN A 81 -7.86 -12.23 6.85
N ILE A 82 -8.16 -11.04 6.33
CA ILE A 82 -7.37 -10.36 5.30
C ILE A 82 -6.47 -9.35 6.01
N ASP A 83 -5.16 -9.49 5.84
CA ASP A 83 -4.20 -8.52 6.35
C ASP A 83 -4.20 -7.27 5.46
N VAL A 84 -3.86 -6.12 6.03
CA VAL A 84 -3.86 -4.84 5.33
C VAL A 84 -2.43 -4.32 5.20
N ILE A 85 -2.09 -3.88 3.99
CA ILE A 85 -0.90 -3.10 3.68
C ILE A 85 -1.35 -1.65 3.47
N ILE A 86 -0.73 -0.71 4.17
CA ILE A 86 -0.99 0.73 3.99
C ILE A 86 0.08 1.32 3.10
N GLU A 87 -0.32 1.85 1.97
CA GLU A 87 0.55 2.55 1.05
C GLU A 87 0.70 4.02 1.47
N VAL A 88 1.94 4.46 1.59
CA VAL A 88 2.31 5.84 1.93
C VAL A 88 3.35 6.36 0.96
N GLY A 89 3.20 7.62 0.56
CA GLY A 89 4.10 8.29 -0.37
C GLY A 89 3.64 9.72 -0.62
N VAL A 90 4.12 10.30 -1.71
CA VAL A 90 3.81 11.67 -2.11
C VAL A 90 3.46 11.69 -3.59
N GLU A 91 2.26 12.11 -3.94
CA GLU A 91 1.91 12.32 -5.35
C GLU A 91 2.88 13.31 -6.02
N PHE A 92 3.15 13.11 -7.30
CA PHE A 92 3.99 14.01 -8.10
C PHE A 92 3.60 15.49 -7.98
N ALA A 93 2.30 15.77 -7.94
CA ALA A 93 1.79 17.13 -7.82
C ALA A 93 2.22 17.82 -6.51
N HIS A 94 2.49 17.06 -5.47
CA HIS A 94 2.81 17.57 -4.13
C HIS A 94 4.28 17.37 -3.73
N SER A 95 5.04 16.56 -4.48
CA SER A 95 6.43 16.23 -4.15
C SER A 95 7.38 17.44 -4.15
N GLN A 96 7.01 18.51 -4.86
CA GLN A 96 7.81 19.71 -5.05
C GLN A 96 7.26 20.95 -4.31
N SER A 97 6.13 20.84 -3.59
CA SER A 97 5.53 21.98 -2.90
C SER A 97 6.14 22.19 -1.50
N GLU A 98 6.16 23.45 -1.02
CA GLU A 98 6.54 23.78 0.36
C GLU A 98 5.65 23.09 1.41
N ASP A 99 4.41 22.76 1.04
CA ASP A 99 3.47 22.00 1.86
C ASP A 99 3.78 20.50 1.92
N GLY A 100 4.75 20.01 1.14
CA GLY A 100 5.16 18.60 1.10
C GLY A 100 5.54 18.04 2.48
N ASN A 101 6.11 18.85 3.37
CA ASN A 101 6.45 18.45 4.72
C ASN A 101 5.21 18.16 5.59
N LEU A 102 4.19 19.02 5.54
CA LEU A 102 2.93 18.81 6.26
C LEU A 102 2.20 17.58 5.73
N PHE A 103 2.25 17.38 4.41
CA PHE A 103 1.66 16.23 3.75
C PHE A 103 2.34 14.91 4.22
N ILE A 104 3.66 14.87 4.28
CA ILE A 104 4.41 13.71 4.76
C ILE A 104 4.09 13.40 6.23
N GLU A 105 4.03 14.40 7.09
CA GLU A 105 3.63 14.21 8.49
C GLU A 105 2.22 13.60 8.60
N ARG A 106 1.29 14.08 7.79
CA ARG A 106 -0.07 13.52 7.74
C ARG A 106 -0.05 12.04 7.35
N ARG A 107 0.78 11.64 6.36
CA ARG A 107 0.92 10.24 5.92
C ARG A 107 1.55 9.37 7.01
N ILE A 108 2.57 9.87 7.70
CA ILE A 108 3.17 9.17 8.84
C ILE A 108 2.12 8.96 9.94
N GLN A 109 1.30 9.96 10.26
CA GLN A 109 0.24 9.81 11.26
C GLN A 109 -0.83 8.79 10.82
N GLN A 110 -1.25 8.81 9.56
CA GLN A 110 -2.19 7.83 9.00
C GLN A 110 -1.62 6.41 9.07
N ALA A 111 -0.33 6.22 8.73
CA ALA A 111 0.32 4.92 8.84
C ALA A 111 0.38 4.43 10.29
N LYS A 112 0.70 5.32 11.25
CA LYS A 112 0.66 4.97 12.69
C LYS A 112 -0.73 4.54 13.15
N LEU A 113 -1.75 5.27 12.76
CA LEU A 113 -3.15 4.95 13.05
C LEU A 113 -3.54 3.61 12.42
N ALA A 114 -3.15 3.37 11.17
CA ALA A 114 -3.42 2.12 10.47
C ALA A 114 -2.78 0.91 11.18
N LEU A 115 -1.51 1.02 11.59
CA LEU A 115 -0.84 -0.03 12.37
C LEU A 115 -1.55 -0.27 13.72
N GLN A 116 -1.98 0.79 14.40
CA GLN A 116 -2.76 0.68 15.65
C GLN A 116 -4.12 -0.02 15.43
N ALA A 117 -4.79 0.26 14.32
CA ALA A 117 -6.01 -0.44 13.90
C ALA A 117 -5.75 -1.89 13.49
N GLY A 118 -4.50 -2.24 13.21
CA GLY A 118 -4.02 -3.59 12.94
C GLY A 118 -3.66 -3.87 11.51
N ALA A 119 -3.31 -2.86 10.72
CA ALA A 119 -2.60 -3.07 9.47
C ALA A 119 -1.28 -3.80 9.74
N LYS A 120 -0.84 -4.60 8.79
CA LYS A 120 0.31 -5.49 8.93
C LYS A 120 1.60 -4.83 8.54
N MET A 121 1.58 -4.06 7.45
CA MET A 121 2.76 -3.48 6.83
C MET A 121 2.45 -2.11 6.24
N ILE A 122 3.50 -1.35 6.03
CA ILE A 122 3.51 -0.08 5.33
C ILE A 122 4.29 -0.27 4.04
N LEU A 123 3.68 0.05 2.92
CA LEU A 123 4.34 0.13 1.61
C LEU A 123 4.75 1.58 1.37
N VAL A 124 6.04 1.81 1.19
CA VAL A 124 6.59 3.11 0.76
C VAL A 124 6.60 3.11 -0.76
N GLU A 125 5.72 3.93 -1.33
CA GLU A 125 5.49 4.07 -2.77
C GLU A 125 6.70 4.69 -3.47
N SER A 126 6.92 4.31 -4.72
CA SER A 126 7.95 4.90 -5.57
C SER A 126 7.51 6.20 -6.22
N GLU A 127 6.20 6.34 -6.52
CA GLU A 127 5.65 7.52 -7.18
C GLU A 127 5.96 8.80 -6.39
N GLY A 128 6.54 9.78 -7.09
CA GLY A 128 6.94 11.06 -6.48
C GLY A 128 8.17 10.98 -5.55
N LEU A 129 8.70 9.79 -5.29
CA LEU A 129 9.88 9.58 -4.43
C LEU A 129 11.10 9.09 -5.23
N THR A 130 11.01 7.94 -5.86
CA THR A 130 12.10 7.31 -6.60
C THR A 130 11.76 7.02 -8.06
N GLU A 131 10.50 7.10 -8.45
CA GLU A 131 10.12 7.01 -9.85
C GLU A 131 10.74 8.18 -10.62
N ASN A 132 11.71 7.88 -11.47
CA ASN A 132 12.46 8.89 -12.23
C ASN A 132 11.65 9.35 -13.45
N ARG A 133 10.56 10.06 -13.23
CA ARG A 133 9.84 10.76 -14.30
C ARG A 133 10.52 12.10 -14.57
N ASN A 134 10.96 12.29 -15.80
CA ASN A 134 11.50 13.57 -16.29
C ASN A 134 12.80 14.05 -15.59
N GLY A 135 13.63 13.15 -15.08
CA GLY A 135 14.91 13.51 -14.45
C GLY A 135 14.77 14.20 -13.08
N GLN A 136 13.69 13.98 -12.38
CA GLN A 136 13.54 14.47 -11.00
C GLN A 136 14.53 13.78 -10.07
N ALA A 137 15.04 14.52 -9.09
CA ALA A 137 15.90 13.96 -8.07
C ALA A 137 15.10 13.05 -7.14
N TYR A 138 15.69 11.92 -6.75
CA TYR A 138 15.08 11.02 -5.77
C TYR A 138 14.92 11.71 -4.41
N ARG A 139 13.79 11.47 -3.77
CA ARG A 139 13.43 12.05 -2.48
C ARG A 139 13.83 11.14 -1.32
N TRP A 140 15.12 10.83 -1.25
CA TRP A 140 15.66 10.02 -0.15
C TRP A 140 15.37 10.63 1.23
N ASP A 141 15.35 11.96 1.31
CA ASP A 141 14.98 12.70 2.52
C ASP A 141 13.59 12.33 3.05
N VAL A 142 12.63 12.12 2.16
CA VAL A 142 11.27 11.70 2.51
C VAL A 142 11.24 10.25 2.93
N ILE A 143 11.92 9.38 2.17
CA ILE A 143 12.00 7.94 2.47
C ILE A 143 12.63 7.72 3.84
N ASP A 144 13.78 8.34 4.11
CA ASP A 144 14.47 8.25 5.40
C ASP A 144 13.58 8.76 6.54
N ARG A 145 12.82 9.83 6.31
CA ARG A 145 11.88 10.38 7.29
C ARG A 145 10.72 9.43 7.57
N ILE A 146 10.12 8.81 6.55
CA ILE A 146 9.08 7.81 6.73
C ILE A 146 9.67 6.61 7.48
N ALA A 147 10.77 6.04 6.98
CA ALA A 147 11.39 4.85 7.54
C ALA A 147 11.81 5.02 9.01
N SER A 148 12.33 6.20 9.39
CA SER A 148 12.73 6.46 10.77
C SER A 148 11.57 6.45 11.80
N ASN A 149 10.33 6.42 11.35
CA ASN A 149 9.15 6.39 12.21
C ASN A 149 8.61 4.99 12.50
N PHE A 150 9.15 3.95 11.84
CA PHE A 150 8.61 2.59 11.92
C PHE A 150 9.72 1.54 12.01
N PRO A 151 9.46 0.39 12.64
CA PRO A 151 10.38 -0.76 12.59
C PRO A 151 10.55 -1.26 11.14
N THR A 152 11.77 -1.59 10.75
CA THR A 152 12.10 -2.03 9.38
C THR A 152 11.27 -3.25 8.95
N GLU A 153 10.99 -4.18 9.87
CA GLU A 153 10.18 -5.36 9.62
C GLU A 153 8.71 -5.08 9.29
N GLN A 154 8.26 -3.84 9.46
CA GLN A 154 6.93 -3.39 9.06
C GLN A 154 6.94 -2.58 7.77
N LEU A 155 8.11 -2.41 7.15
CA LEU A 155 8.27 -1.61 5.94
C LEU A 155 8.43 -2.51 4.71
N MET A 156 7.79 -2.13 3.63
CA MET A 156 8.03 -2.57 2.26
C MET A 156 8.38 -1.34 1.43
N PHE A 157 9.24 -1.50 0.45
CA PHE A 157 9.65 -0.42 -0.43
C PHE A 157 9.42 -0.82 -1.88
N GLU A 158 8.83 0.07 -2.64
CA GLU A 158 8.71 -0.08 -4.07
C GLU A 158 9.94 0.50 -4.77
N ALA A 159 10.54 -0.27 -5.67
CA ALA A 159 11.74 0.11 -6.39
C ALA A 159 11.53 -0.01 -7.90
N ASP A 160 11.64 1.10 -8.62
CA ASP A 160 11.45 1.15 -10.08
C ASP A 160 12.68 0.73 -10.86
N ASP A 161 13.85 0.82 -10.26
CA ASP A 161 15.10 0.47 -10.92
C ASP A 161 16.11 -0.21 -9.99
N GLN A 162 17.20 -0.69 -10.60
CA GLN A 162 18.23 -1.45 -9.88
C GLN A 162 19.00 -0.60 -8.88
N ASP A 163 19.21 0.68 -9.13
CA ASP A 163 19.97 1.57 -8.25
C ASP A 163 19.16 1.86 -6.99
N VAL A 164 17.86 2.09 -7.14
CA VAL A 164 16.92 2.24 -6.03
C VAL A 164 16.85 0.98 -5.20
N LEU A 165 16.70 -0.19 -5.84
CA LEU A 165 16.67 -1.48 -5.15
C LEU A 165 17.96 -1.72 -4.36
N SER A 166 19.13 -1.48 -4.97
CA SER A 166 20.43 -1.64 -4.32
C SER A 166 20.54 -0.77 -3.08
N ARG A 167 20.13 0.49 -3.17
CA ARG A 167 20.13 1.39 -2.03
C ARG A 167 19.21 0.94 -0.90
N TYR A 168 18.02 0.43 -1.22
CA TYR A 168 17.13 -0.11 -0.19
C TYR A 168 17.74 -1.30 0.54
N ILE A 169 18.38 -2.22 -0.19
CA ILE A 169 19.08 -3.36 0.39
C ILE A 169 20.24 -2.88 1.29
N ASP A 170 21.02 -1.91 0.84
CA ASP A 170 22.18 -1.40 1.59
C ASP A 170 21.78 -0.67 2.89
N VAL A 171 20.64 0.02 2.89
CA VAL A 171 20.22 0.87 4.02
C VAL A 171 19.27 0.16 4.98
N PHE A 172 18.36 -0.67 4.46
CA PHE A 172 17.27 -1.28 5.23
C PHE A 172 17.27 -2.81 5.22
N GLY A 173 18.12 -3.46 4.40
CA GLY A 173 18.16 -4.91 4.17
C GLY A 173 18.88 -5.78 5.18
#